data_7e88398ba9f3c03439d04397fad7eba2
#
_entry.id   7e88398ba9f3c03439d04397fad7eba2
#
_cell.length_a   1.000
_cell.length_b   1.000
_cell.length_c   1.000
_cell.angle_alpha   90.00
_cell.angle_beta   90.00
_cell.angle_gamma   90.00
#
_symmetry.space_group_name_H-M   'P 1'
#
loop_
_entity.id
_entity.type
_entity.pdbx_description
1 polymer ?
#
loop_
_entity_poly.entity_id
_entity_poly.type
_entity_poly.pdbx_seq_one_letter_code
_entity_poly.pdbx_strand_id
1 'polypeptide(L)'
;FFLIFQYEPPAGKRSSGESYADIYGMIQTAVQNAKTYFMQCGNAIVQPEDEDAFTAEVLYMFFNRSSCVNEPFQSRVERVVVDTMKAKGKIIGLDAVPHIRPANFIAPRGIDFSYYNFVVMDGMYYSVMHIRRNGFPHTVRGGWMSSLINAGEGVDIDVHLRRENRGKTLDKVAQRIRLNRTKLRGMQDTSTDYEELTGSIQSGYYIKSGIANNNEDLFYMSVFITISARTYEELLWRRGQMTDLLKS
;
A
#
# COMPACT_ATOMS: atom_id res chain seq x y z
N PHE A 1 -8.10 2.72 -9.13
CA PHE A 1 -7.31 1.64 -8.50
C PHE A 1 -5.93 1.63 -9.10
N PHE A 2 -4.90 1.70 -8.25
CA PHE A 2 -3.51 1.55 -8.67
C PHE A 2 -2.96 0.25 -8.11
N LEU A 3 -2.35 -0.57 -8.95
CA LEU A 3 -1.67 -1.79 -8.54
C LEU A 3 -0.15 -1.58 -8.78
N ILE A 4 0.61 -1.56 -7.70
CA ILE A 4 2.05 -1.32 -7.75
C ILE A 4 2.76 -2.63 -7.42
N PHE A 5 3.65 -3.08 -8.30
CA PHE A 5 4.53 -4.23 -8.11
C PHE A 5 5.90 -3.76 -7.68
N GLN A 6 6.40 -4.33 -6.61
CA GLN A 6 7.75 -4.07 -6.13
C GLN A 6 8.57 -5.38 -6.13
N TYR A 7 9.77 -5.33 -6.68
CA TYR A 7 10.74 -6.40 -6.57
C TYR A 7 11.58 -6.23 -5.30
N GLU A 8 11.58 -7.26 -4.45
CA GLU A 8 12.51 -7.37 -3.31
C GLU A 8 13.56 -8.44 -3.64
N PRO A 9 14.86 -8.08 -3.76
CA PRO A 9 15.89 -9.09 -3.99
C PRO A 9 15.97 -10.04 -2.79
N PRO A 10 16.27 -11.33 -3.01
CA PRO A 10 16.41 -12.31 -1.93
C PRO A 10 17.45 -11.86 -0.90
N ALA A 11 17.11 -11.97 0.40
CA ALA A 11 18.01 -11.60 1.49
C ALA A 11 19.34 -12.36 1.38
N GLY A 12 20.46 -11.64 1.34
CA GLY A 12 21.81 -12.18 1.23
C GLY A 12 22.40 -12.21 -0.19
N LYS A 13 21.61 -11.99 -1.22
CA LYS A 13 22.12 -11.74 -2.58
C LYS A 13 22.02 -10.23 -2.88
N ARG A 14 23.03 -9.48 -2.52
CA ARG A 14 23.26 -8.19 -3.18
C ARG A 14 23.59 -8.50 -4.63
N SER A 15 22.66 -8.25 -5.52
CA SER A 15 22.71 -8.01 -6.98
C SER A 15 23.96 -8.40 -7.77
N SER A 16 24.54 -9.56 -7.56
CA SER A 16 25.73 -9.98 -8.30
C SER A 16 25.44 -10.98 -9.42
N GLY A 17 24.23 -11.00 -9.98
CA GLY A 17 23.96 -11.95 -11.05
C GLY A 17 22.66 -11.79 -11.81
N GLU A 18 21.68 -11.07 -11.28
CA GLU A 18 20.45 -10.81 -12.03
C GLU A 18 20.62 -9.55 -12.87
N SER A 19 20.51 -9.68 -14.18
CA SER A 19 20.54 -8.52 -15.06
C SER A 19 19.28 -7.68 -14.87
N TYR A 20 19.34 -6.39 -15.13
CA TYR A 20 18.18 -5.51 -15.13
C TYR A 20 17.04 -6.05 -16.02
N ALA A 21 17.41 -6.73 -17.12
CA ALA A 21 16.47 -7.38 -18.04
C ALA A 21 15.69 -8.53 -17.36
N ASP A 22 16.34 -9.32 -16.49
CA ASP A 22 15.68 -10.42 -15.80
C ASP A 22 14.65 -9.91 -14.79
N ILE A 23 15.01 -8.87 -14.02
CA ILE A 23 14.12 -8.21 -13.05
C ILE A 23 12.93 -7.59 -13.81
N TYR A 24 13.17 -6.90 -14.90
CA TYR A 24 12.14 -6.30 -15.74
C TYR A 24 11.21 -7.36 -16.31
N GLY A 25 11.74 -8.48 -16.81
CA GLY A 25 10.95 -9.60 -17.32
C GLY A 25 10.04 -10.21 -16.24
N MET A 26 10.53 -10.36 -15.01
CA MET A 26 9.71 -10.85 -13.87
C MET A 26 8.56 -9.89 -13.54
N ILE A 27 8.82 -8.59 -13.49
CA ILE A 27 7.79 -7.58 -13.24
C ILE A 27 6.76 -7.57 -14.36
N GLN A 28 7.19 -7.60 -15.63
CA GLN A 28 6.30 -7.65 -16.80
C GLN A 28 5.40 -8.88 -16.76
N THR A 29 5.94 -10.05 -16.39
CA THR A 29 5.16 -11.27 -16.25
C THR A 29 4.10 -11.14 -15.15
N ALA A 30 4.45 -10.55 -14.00
CA ALA A 30 3.51 -10.32 -12.92
C ALA A 30 2.39 -9.34 -13.33
N VAL A 31 2.74 -8.26 -14.03
CA VAL A 31 1.79 -7.29 -14.58
C VAL A 31 0.84 -7.95 -15.58
N GLN A 32 1.36 -8.76 -16.50
CA GLN A 32 0.54 -9.45 -17.49
C GLN A 32 -0.42 -10.46 -16.87
N ASN A 33 0.03 -11.20 -15.86
CA ASN A 33 -0.83 -12.12 -15.12
C ASN A 33 -1.95 -11.39 -14.38
N ALA A 34 -1.64 -10.25 -13.75
CA ALA A 34 -2.64 -9.41 -13.11
C ALA A 34 -3.65 -8.85 -14.13
N LYS A 35 -3.19 -8.33 -15.27
CA LYS A 35 -4.06 -7.87 -16.37
C LYS A 35 -5.03 -8.97 -16.79
N THR A 36 -4.53 -10.18 -17.05
CA THR A 36 -5.35 -11.34 -17.46
C THR A 36 -6.40 -11.67 -16.41
N TYR A 37 -6.02 -11.70 -15.13
CA TYR A 37 -6.93 -11.96 -14.03
C TYR A 37 -8.04 -10.91 -13.93
N PHE A 38 -7.70 -9.61 -13.97
CA PHE A 38 -8.69 -8.54 -13.90
C PHE A 38 -9.65 -8.54 -15.08
N MET A 39 -9.15 -8.85 -16.30
CA MET A 39 -10.02 -9.02 -17.49
C MET A 39 -10.99 -10.20 -17.32
N GLN A 40 -10.53 -11.32 -16.76
CA GLN A 40 -11.40 -12.47 -16.47
C GLN A 40 -12.48 -12.13 -15.43
N CYS A 41 -12.19 -11.22 -14.50
CA CYS A 41 -13.16 -10.73 -13.52
C CYS A 41 -14.13 -9.67 -14.10
N GLY A 42 -14.09 -9.39 -15.40
CA GLY A 42 -14.98 -8.44 -16.07
C GLY A 42 -14.55 -6.97 -15.93
N ASN A 43 -13.32 -6.69 -15.51
CA ASN A 43 -12.81 -5.34 -15.43
C ASN A 43 -12.25 -4.89 -16.79
N ALA A 44 -12.52 -3.64 -17.18
CA ALA A 44 -11.88 -3.01 -18.32
C ALA A 44 -10.49 -2.50 -17.94
N ILE A 45 -9.49 -2.79 -18.77
CA ILE A 45 -8.15 -2.21 -18.64
C ILE A 45 -7.98 -1.22 -19.78
N VAL A 46 -7.81 0.04 -19.44
CA VAL A 46 -7.53 1.11 -20.39
C VAL A 46 -6.02 1.24 -20.51
N GLN A 47 -5.51 1.12 -21.74
CA GLN A 47 -4.12 1.42 -22.06
C GLN A 47 -4.08 2.84 -22.62
N PRO A 48 -3.35 3.77 -21.99
CA PRO A 48 -3.26 5.14 -22.50
C PRO A 48 -2.45 5.20 -23.79
N GLU A 49 -2.74 6.20 -24.63
CA GLU A 49 -2.00 6.43 -25.88
C GLU A 49 -0.56 6.88 -25.62
N ASP A 50 -0.36 7.70 -24.59
CA ASP A 50 0.96 8.14 -24.10
C ASP A 50 1.18 7.56 -22.68
N GLU A 51 1.93 6.44 -22.64
CA GLU A 51 2.22 5.74 -21.38
C GLU A 51 3.12 6.56 -20.45
N ASP A 52 4.03 7.37 -20.99
CA ASP A 52 4.96 8.16 -20.17
C ASP A 52 4.27 9.35 -19.53
N ALA A 53 3.46 10.09 -20.28
CA ALA A 53 2.67 11.20 -19.75
C ALA A 53 1.65 10.72 -18.72
N PHE A 54 0.93 9.62 -19.01
CA PHE A 54 0.00 9.03 -18.10
C PHE A 54 0.67 8.54 -16.80
N THR A 55 1.83 7.90 -16.91
CA THR A 55 2.61 7.45 -15.76
C THR A 55 3.04 8.62 -14.89
N ALA A 56 3.49 9.72 -15.49
CA ALA A 56 3.87 10.93 -14.75
C ALA A 56 2.67 11.55 -14.02
N GLU A 57 1.51 11.64 -14.66
CA GLU A 57 0.27 12.13 -14.05
C GLU A 57 -0.20 11.23 -12.90
N VAL A 58 -0.18 9.92 -13.08
CA VAL A 58 -0.54 8.94 -12.05
C VAL A 58 0.40 9.05 -10.84
N LEU A 59 1.71 9.15 -11.06
CA LEU A 59 2.67 9.34 -10.00
C LEU A 59 2.46 10.68 -9.28
N TYR A 60 2.16 11.74 -10.04
CA TYR A 60 1.81 13.03 -9.46
C TYR A 60 0.60 12.93 -8.53
N MET A 61 -0.49 12.33 -8.97
CA MET A 61 -1.69 12.10 -8.16
C MET A 61 -1.38 11.23 -6.94
N PHE A 62 -0.59 10.18 -7.11
CA PHE A 62 -0.22 9.28 -6.03
C PHE A 62 0.56 9.99 -4.92
N PHE A 63 1.55 10.81 -5.26
CA PHE A 63 2.37 11.51 -4.28
C PHE A 63 1.70 12.74 -3.68
N ASN A 64 0.83 13.41 -4.44
CA ASN A 64 0.17 14.65 -4.00
C ASN A 64 -1.24 14.40 -3.47
N ARG A 65 -1.85 13.24 -3.77
CA ARG A 65 -3.18 12.85 -3.28
C ARG A 65 -4.22 13.96 -3.50
N SER A 66 -5.01 14.30 -2.48
CA SER A 66 -6.04 15.34 -2.56
C SER A 66 -5.49 16.76 -2.79
N SER A 67 -4.17 16.99 -2.62
CA SER A 67 -3.54 18.28 -2.94
C SER A 67 -3.56 18.59 -4.45
N CYS A 68 -3.74 17.56 -5.31
CA CYS A 68 -3.92 17.75 -6.75
C CYS A 68 -5.11 18.67 -7.09
N VAL A 69 -6.09 18.80 -6.20
CA VAL A 69 -7.21 19.73 -6.37
C VAL A 69 -6.74 21.18 -6.38
N ASN A 70 -5.68 21.51 -5.62
CA ASN A 70 -5.13 22.86 -5.53
C ASN A 70 -4.22 23.19 -6.72
N GLU A 71 -3.56 22.18 -7.28
CA GLU A 71 -2.71 22.34 -8.46
C GLU A 71 -2.85 21.08 -9.34
N PRO A 72 -3.63 21.10 -10.43
CA PRO A 72 -3.70 20.02 -11.41
C PRO A 72 -2.33 19.76 -12.07
N PHE A 73 -2.10 18.53 -12.55
CA PHE A 73 -0.82 18.13 -13.12
C PHE A 73 -0.34 19.04 -14.26
N GLN A 74 -1.24 19.43 -15.16
CA GLN A 74 -0.92 20.35 -16.26
C GLN A 74 -0.36 21.68 -15.75
N SER A 75 -1.01 22.28 -14.75
CA SER A 75 -0.54 23.53 -14.13
C SER A 75 0.82 23.36 -13.44
N ARG A 76 1.05 22.17 -12.83
CA ARG A 76 2.35 21.81 -12.26
C ARG A 76 3.44 21.80 -13.32
N VAL A 77 3.19 21.14 -14.46
CA VAL A 77 4.13 21.06 -15.59
C VAL A 77 4.49 22.45 -16.11
N GLU A 78 3.48 23.27 -16.41
CA GLU A 78 3.67 24.65 -16.90
C GLU A 78 4.52 25.49 -15.90
N ARG A 79 4.19 25.43 -14.62
CA ARG A 79 4.93 26.16 -13.58
C ARG A 79 6.38 25.70 -13.50
N VAL A 80 6.65 24.39 -13.44
CA VAL A 80 8.02 23.86 -13.31
C VAL A 80 8.86 24.26 -14.51
N VAL A 81 8.29 24.22 -15.73
CA VAL A 81 8.97 24.65 -16.95
C VAL A 81 9.29 26.16 -16.87
N VAL A 82 8.30 26.99 -16.53
CA VAL A 82 8.49 28.45 -16.42
C VAL A 82 9.53 28.81 -15.36
N ASP A 83 9.47 28.20 -14.18
CA ASP A 83 10.42 28.46 -13.08
C ASP A 83 11.85 28.03 -13.47
N THR A 84 11.97 26.91 -14.17
CA THR A 84 13.28 26.44 -14.67
C THR A 84 13.84 27.37 -15.72
N MET A 85 13.01 27.86 -16.64
CA MET A 85 13.41 28.85 -17.65
C MET A 85 13.82 30.18 -17.03
N LYS A 86 13.06 30.68 -16.04
CA LYS A 86 13.40 31.91 -15.29
C LYS A 86 14.72 31.79 -14.54
N ALA A 87 14.94 30.67 -13.87
CA ALA A 87 16.18 30.39 -13.15
C ALA A 87 17.40 30.37 -14.09
N LYS A 88 17.25 29.93 -15.32
CA LYS A 88 18.30 29.89 -16.33
C LYS A 88 18.51 31.19 -17.12
N GLY A 89 17.47 31.99 -17.26
CA GLY A 89 17.62 33.35 -17.81
C GLY A 89 18.58 34.24 -17.02
N LYS A 90 18.95 33.84 -15.81
CA LYS A 90 20.03 34.44 -14.98
C LYS A 90 21.40 33.79 -15.20
N ILE A 91 21.50 32.65 -15.89
CA ILE A 91 22.73 31.88 -16.14
C ILE A 91 22.87 31.71 -17.63
N ILE A 92 23.76 32.51 -18.20
CA ILE A 92 24.13 32.69 -19.59
C ILE A 92 24.42 31.38 -20.30
N GLY A 93 23.79 31.18 -21.46
CA GLY A 93 24.15 30.16 -22.45
C GLY A 93 22.93 29.53 -23.12
N LEU A 94 22.69 29.86 -24.35
CA LEU A 94 21.55 29.40 -25.17
C LEU A 94 21.53 27.88 -25.48
N ASP A 95 22.58 27.14 -25.10
CA ASP A 95 22.78 25.75 -25.56
C ASP A 95 22.44 24.68 -24.49
N ALA A 96 22.02 25.06 -23.27
CA ALA A 96 21.69 24.08 -22.25
C ALA A 96 20.18 23.92 -22.14
N VAL A 97 19.62 22.88 -22.77
CA VAL A 97 18.29 22.39 -22.45
C VAL A 97 18.20 22.13 -20.94
N PRO A 98 17.22 22.70 -20.24
CA PRO A 98 17.10 22.48 -18.80
C PRO A 98 16.84 20.99 -18.53
N HIS A 99 17.74 20.37 -17.83
CA HIS A 99 17.52 19.02 -17.35
C HIS A 99 16.54 19.08 -16.17
N ILE A 100 15.26 18.97 -16.45
CA ILE A 100 14.20 18.92 -15.44
C ILE A 100 14.11 17.48 -14.94
N ARG A 101 14.29 17.28 -13.64
CA ARG A 101 14.20 15.94 -13.07
C ARG A 101 12.72 15.54 -12.93
N PRO A 102 12.34 14.26 -13.18
CA PRO A 102 10.97 13.79 -12.95
C PRO A 102 10.42 14.13 -11.58
N ALA A 103 11.25 14.09 -10.52
CA ALA A 103 10.87 14.48 -9.19
C ALA A 103 10.32 15.92 -9.08
N ASN A 104 10.75 16.84 -9.95
CA ASN A 104 10.24 18.22 -9.93
C ASN A 104 8.76 18.32 -10.33
N PHE A 105 8.29 17.37 -11.14
CA PHE A 105 6.90 17.31 -11.57
C PHE A 105 6.02 16.57 -10.55
N ILE A 106 6.51 15.45 -10.00
CA ILE A 106 5.69 14.53 -9.19
C ILE A 106 5.76 14.79 -7.69
N ALA A 107 6.82 15.41 -7.16
CA ALA A 107 6.94 15.65 -5.73
C ALA A 107 6.03 16.79 -5.25
N PRO A 108 5.48 16.71 -4.02
CA PRO A 108 4.81 17.83 -3.36
C PRO A 108 5.74 19.05 -3.26
N ARG A 109 5.18 20.26 -3.26
CA ARG A 109 5.97 21.48 -3.09
C ARG A 109 6.57 21.61 -1.71
N GLY A 110 5.80 21.21 -0.70
CA GLY A 110 6.21 21.27 0.69
C GLY A 110 5.36 20.37 1.55
N ILE A 111 6.03 19.79 2.54
CA ILE A 111 5.39 18.96 3.54
C ILE A 111 5.79 19.48 4.89
N ASP A 112 4.80 19.88 5.70
CA ASP A 112 5.01 20.32 7.08
C ASP A 112 4.72 19.16 8.04
N PHE A 113 5.76 18.67 8.70
CA PHE A 113 5.75 17.60 9.69
C PHE A 113 5.78 18.12 11.14
N SER A 114 5.57 19.42 11.36
CA SER A 114 5.66 20.02 12.71
C SER A 114 4.59 19.51 13.67
N TYR A 115 3.56 18.84 13.17
CA TYR A 115 2.43 18.37 13.95
C TYR A 115 2.53 16.87 14.24
N TYR A 116 2.15 16.45 15.44
CA TYR A 116 2.29 15.07 15.89
C TYR A 116 1.30 14.09 15.22
N ASN A 117 0.07 14.51 14.95
CA ASN A 117 -1.04 13.66 14.56
C ASN A 117 -1.60 13.93 13.16
N PHE A 118 -1.01 14.87 12.44
CA PHE A 118 -1.35 15.19 11.06
C PHE A 118 -0.15 15.84 10.35
N VAL A 119 -0.24 15.89 9.04
CA VAL A 119 0.75 16.51 8.15
C VAL A 119 0.02 17.51 7.28
N VAL A 120 0.66 18.63 6.98
CA VAL A 120 0.14 19.58 5.98
C VAL A 120 0.97 19.48 4.72
N MET A 121 0.31 19.23 3.60
CA MET A 121 0.94 19.12 2.30
C MET A 121 0.19 19.99 1.30
N ASP A 122 0.88 20.98 0.75
CA ASP A 122 0.33 21.96 -0.21
C ASP A 122 -1.02 22.60 0.24
N GLY A 123 -1.13 22.92 1.54
CA GLY A 123 -2.32 23.54 2.12
C GLY A 123 -3.47 22.58 2.47
N MET A 124 -3.29 21.29 2.25
CA MET A 124 -4.23 20.25 2.67
C MET A 124 -3.73 19.53 3.92
N TYR A 125 -4.66 19.19 4.80
CA TYR A 125 -4.39 18.47 6.05
C TYR A 125 -4.56 16.95 5.84
N TYR A 126 -3.59 16.17 6.32
CA TYR A 126 -3.59 14.71 6.17
C TYR A 126 -3.37 14.03 7.51
N SER A 127 -4.16 13.00 7.80
CA SER A 127 -3.96 12.11 8.93
C SER A 127 -3.92 10.67 8.45
N VAL A 128 -2.92 9.91 8.88
CA VAL A 128 -2.76 8.51 8.49
C VAL A 128 -3.14 7.64 9.68
N MET A 129 -4.05 6.71 9.46
CA MET A 129 -4.44 5.66 10.38
C MET A 129 -3.87 4.34 9.89
N HIS A 130 -3.48 3.47 10.82
CA HIS A 130 -2.97 2.14 10.52
C HIS A 130 -3.72 1.10 11.31
N ILE A 131 -4.23 0.06 10.64
CA ILE A 131 -4.85 -1.08 11.32
C ILE A 131 -3.73 -1.93 11.92
N ARG A 132 -3.65 -1.95 13.26
CA ARG A 132 -2.65 -2.75 13.97
C ARG A 132 -2.90 -4.24 13.76
N ARG A 133 -1.85 -5.07 13.91
CA ARG A 133 -1.93 -6.52 13.79
C ARG A 133 -3.06 -7.15 14.63
N ASN A 134 -3.30 -6.63 15.82
CA ASN A 134 -4.36 -7.11 16.73
C ASN A 134 -5.71 -6.40 16.50
N GLY A 135 -5.80 -5.52 15.50
CA GLY A 135 -7.03 -4.81 15.14
C GLY A 135 -7.91 -5.55 14.14
N PHE A 136 -7.45 -6.69 13.62
CA PHE A 136 -8.28 -7.54 12.77
C PHE A 136 -9.04 -8.55 13.62
N PRO A 137 -10.34 -8.76 13.36
CA PRO A 137 -11.08 -9.84 13.99
C PRO A 137 -10.52 -11.20 13.55
N HIS A 138 -10.81 -12.27 14.32
CA HIS A 138 -10.36 -13.63 13.99
C HIS A 138 -10.85 -14.11 12.64
N THR A 139 -12.01 -13.64 12.19
CA THR A 139 -12.61 -13.97 10.90
C THR A 139 -13.07 -12.69 10.23
N VAL A 140 -12.66 -12.50 9.00
CA VAL A 140 -13.04 -11.35 8.18
C VAL A 140 -13.92 -11.85 7.04
N ARG A 141 -15.07 -11.22 6.85
CA ARG A 141 -16.00 -11.55 5.76
C ARG A 141 -15.45 -11.05 4.42
N GLY A 142 -15.75 -11.76 3.34
CA GLY A 142 -15.48 -11.27 1.99
C GLY A 142 -16.13 -9.90 1.80
N GLY A 143 -15.40 -8.97 1.14
CA GLY A 143 -15.90 -7.60 0.89
C GLY A 143 -15.82 -6.64 2.08
N TRP A 144 -15.21 -7.00 3.21
CA TRP A 144 -15.07 -6.15 4.41
C TRP A 144 -14.43 -4.78 4.12
N MET A 145 -13.56 -4.71 3.12
CA MET A 145 -12.94 -3.44 2.71
C MET A 145 -13.89 -2.52 1.93
N SER A 146 -15.05 -3.01 1.46
CA SER A 146 -15.97 -2.21 0.66
C SER A 146 -16.50 -0.98 1.41
N SER A 147 -16.75 -1.11 2.70
CA SER A 147 -17.18 0.01 3.55
C SER A 147 -16.09 1.07 3.71
N LEU A 148 -14.82 0.64 3.79
CA LEU A 148 -13.69 1.55 3.88
C LEU A 148 -13.45 2.27 2.54
N ILE A 149 -13.47 1.53 1.43
CA ILE A 149 -13.25 2.07 0.07
C ILE A 149 -14.33 3.08 -0.29
N ASN A 150 -15.57 2.86 0.15
CA ASN A 150 -16.72 3.72 -0.11
C ASN A 150 -16.96 4.76 1.02
N ALA A 151 -15.99 5.00 1.90
CA ALA A 151 -16.14 5.91 3.04
C ALA A 151 -16.27 7.40 2.65
N GLY A 152 -16.12 7.74 1.38
CA GLY A 152 -16.33 9.09 0.85
C GLY A 152 -15.07 9.79 0.34
N GLU A 153 -15.23 11.06 -0.02
CA GLU A 153 -14.14 11.88 -0.52
C GLU A 153 -13.05 12.12 0.53
N GLY A 154 -11.82 12.20 0.08
CA GLY A 154 -10.66 12.47 0.94
C GLY A 154 -10.21 11.29 1.78
N VAL A 155 -10.62 10.08 1.41
CA VAL A 155 -10.15 8.83 2.02
C VAL A 155 -9.39 8.02 0.99
N ASP A 156 -8.11 7.79 1.24
CA ASP A 156 -7.27 6.91 0.45
C ASP A 156 -6.91 5.66 1.27
N ILE A 157 -6.93 4.50 0.64
CA ILE A 157 -6.60 3.24 1.29
C ILE A 157 -5.42 2.60 0.57
N ASP A 158 -4.33 2.43 1.32
CA ASP A 158 -3.14 1.75 0.85
C ASP A 158 -3.06 0.37 1.48
N VAL A 159 -3.08 -0.68 0.67
CA VAL A 159 -2.94 -2.06 1.12
C VAL A 159 -1.60 -2.59 0.66
N HIS A 160 -0.74 -2.88 1.62
CA HIS A 160 0.55 -3.49 1.37
C HIS A 160 0.47 -5.00 1.60
N LEU A 161 0.75 -5.77 0.56
CA LEU A 161 0.79 -7.23 0.61
C LEU A 161 2.22 -7.70 0.39
N ARG A 162 2.76 -8.45 1.38
CA ARG A 162 4.06 -9.08 1.27
C ARG A 162 3.93 -10.58 1.43
N ARG A 163 4.33 -11.32 0.41
CA ARG A 163 4.31 -12.78 0.44
C ARG A 163 5.32 -13.33 1.44
N GLU A 164 4.90 -14.27 2.26
CA GLU A 164 5.76 -15.03 3.16
C GLU A 164 6.43 -16.22 2.46
N ASN A 165 7.61 -16.57 2.92
CA ASN A 165 8.28 -17.78 2.44
C ASN A 165 7.56 -19.03 2.99
N ARG A 166 7.07 -19.90 2.09
CA ARG A 166 6.30 -21.10 2.43
C ARG A 166 6.99 -22.01 3.44
N GLY A 167 8.26 -22.34 3.21
CA GLY A 167 9.01 -23.23 4.09
C GLY A 167 9.12 -22.68 5.50
N LYS A 168 9.57 -21.44 5.64
CA LYS A 168 9.69 -20.76 6.94
C LYS A 168 8.34 -20.62 7.64
N THR A 169 7.27 -20.41 6.87
CA THR A 169 5.92 -20.29 7.44
C THR A 169 5.40 -21.62 7.95
N LEU A 170 5.58 -22.71 7.18
CA LEU A 170 5.22 -24.05 7.63
C LEU A 170 5.94 -24.43 8.93
N ASP A 171 7.23 -24.14 9.04
CA ASP A 171 8.01 -24.40 10.25
C ASP A 171 7.50 -23.62 11.46
N LYS A 172 7.24 -22.31 11.29
CA LYS A 172 6.68 -21.44 12.34
C LYS A 172 5.31 -21.92 12.80
N VAL A 173 4.42 -22.26 11.85
CA VAL A 173 3.06 -22.74 12.16
C VAL A 173 3.15 -24.10 12.86
N ALA A 174 3.96 -25.03 12.37
CA ALA A 174 4.17 -26.32 13.01
C ALA A 174 4.73 -26.22 14.43
N GLN A 175 5.68 -25.32 14.64
CA GLN A 175 6.22 -25.03 15.97
C GLN A 175 5.14 -24.45 16.90
N ARG A 176 4.33 -23.50 16.42
CA ARG A 176 3.26 -22.91 17.20
C ARG A 176 2.18 -23.92 17.60
N ILE A 177 1.79 -24.81 16.68
CA ILE A 177 0.87 -25.89 16.97
C ILE A 177 1.43 -26.80 18.07
N ARG A 178 2.72 -27.19 17.98
CA ARG A 178 3.36 -28.04 19.00
C ARG A 178 3.35 -27.38 20.38
N LEU A 179 3.74 -26.10 20.46
CA LEU A 179 3.75 -25.34 21.72
C LEU A 179 2.35 -25.23 22.33
N ASN A 180 1.34 -24.88 21.51
CA ASN A 180 -0.02 -24.76 21.99
C ASN A 180 -0.59 -26.11 22.45
N ARG A 181 -0.29 -27.22 21.77
CA ARG A 181 -0.67 -28.59 22.20
C ARG A 181 -0.01 -28.97 23.54
N THR A 182 1.24 -28.57 23.74
CA THR A 182 1.93 -28.84 25.02
C THR A 182 1.29 -28.08 26.17
N LYS A 183 0.94 -26.80 25.93
CA LYS A 183 0.21 -26.00 26.92
C LYS A 183 -1.16 -26.58 27.24
N LEU A 184 -1.91 -26.99 26.21
CA LEU A 184 -3.25 -27.55 26.35
C LEU A 184 -3.27 -28.85 27.18
N ARG A 185 -2.23 -29.69 27.10
CA ARG A 185 -2.12 -30.94 27.89
C ARG A 185 -2.04 -30.69 29.40
N GLY A 186 -1.60 -29.53 29.83
CA GLY A 186 -1.49 -29.16 31.24
C GLY A 186 -2.67 -28.35 31.80
N MET A 187 -3.68 -28.06 30.95
CA MET A 187 -4.81 -27.22 31.33
C MET A 187 -6.09 -28.04 31.60
N GLN A 188 -6.94 -27.49 32.47
CA GLN A 188 -8.29 -28.03 32.68
C GLN A 188 -9.24 -27.48 31.63
N ASP A 189 -10.19 -28.31 31.16
CA ASP A 189 -11.15 -27.99 30.09
C ASP A 189 -12.06 -26.77 30.38
N THR A 190 -12.13 -26.33 31.62
CA THR A 190 -12.98 -25.22 32.08
C THR A 190 -12.30 -23.85 32.03
N SER A 191 -11.05 -23.76 31.58
CA SER A 191 -10.35 -22.48 31.52
C SER A 191 -10.68 -21.75 30.22
N THR A 192 -10.89 -20.43 30.28
CA THR A 192 -11.09 -19.56 29.09
C THR A 192 -9.94 -19.72 28.08
N ASP A 193 -8.73 -19.94 28.58
CA ASP A 193 -7.54 -20.14 27.77
C ASP A 193 -7.56 -21.47 26.98
N TYR A 194 -8.34 -22.48 27.44
CA TYR A 194 -8.49 -23.77 26.76
C TYR A 194 -9.16 -23.62 25.39
N GLU A 195 -10.26 -22.85 25.33
CA GLU A 195 -10.97 -22.60 24.08
C GLU A 195 -10.10 -21.79 23.09
N GLU A 196 -9.40 -20.78 23.59
CA GLU A 196 -8.49 -19.95 22.77
C GLU A 196 -7.35 -20.79 22.19
N LEU A 197 -6.71 -21.64 23.00
CA LEU A 197 -5.64 -22.52 22.55
C LEU A 197 -6.14 -23.57 21.54
N THR A 198 -7.33 -24.12 21.77
CA THR A 198 -7.95 -25.09 20.85
C THR A 198 -8.24 -24.43 19.50
N GLY A 199 -8.85 -23.24 19.50
CA GLY A 199 -9.10 -22.47 18.27
C GLY A 199 -7.81 -22.12 17.53
N SER A 200 -6.77 -21.73 18.27
CA SER A 200 -5.45 -21.44 17.71
C SER A 200 -4.78 -22.67 17.06
N ILE A 201 -4.96 -23.86 17.65
CA ILE A 201 -4.45 -25.11 17.10
C ILE A 201 -5.19 -25.48 15.81
N GLN A 202 -6.54 -25.37 15.81
CA GLN A 202 -7.37 -25.64 14.63
C GLN A 202 -7.01 -24.70 13.47
N SER A 203 -6.90 -23.41 13.74
CA SER A 203 -6.47 -22.40 12.75
C SER A 203 -5.08 -22.71 12.21
N GLY A 204 -4.16 -23.15 13.08
CA GLY A 204 -2.83 -23.56 12.65
C GLY A 204 -2.84 -24.76 11.70
N TYR A 205 -3.66 -25.78 11.96
CA TYR A 205 -3.84 -26.92 11.04
C TYR A 205 -4.46 -26.50 9.72
N TYR A 206 -5.47 -25.63 9.75
CA TYR A 206 -6.09 -25.10 8.54
C TYR A 206 -5.07 -24.39 7.64
N ILE A 207 -4.28 -23.47 8.20
CA ILE A 207 -3.22 -22.75 7.49
C ILE A 207 -2.17 -23.76 6.94
N LYS A 208 -1.74 -24.72 7.77
CA LYS A 208 -0.76 -25.72 7.36
C LYS A 208 -1.27 -26.55 6.18
N SER A 209 -2.53 -26.97 6.22
CA SER A 209 -3.16 -27.75 5.13
C SER A 209 -3.29 -26.92 3.86
N GLY A 210 -3.70 -25.65 3.96
CA GLY A 210 -3.79 -24.75 2.82
C GLY A 210 -2.46 -24.60 2.09
N ILE A 211 -1.38 -24.33 2.85
CA ILE A 211 -0.05 -24.18 2.26
C ILE A 211 0.50 -25.49 1.70
N ALA A 212 0.35 -26.61 2.41
CA ALA A 212 0.97 -27.89 2.03
C ALA A 212 0.20 -28.61 0.94
N ASN A 213 -1.13 -28.59 0.98
CA ASN A 213 -1.97 -29.43 0.13
C ASN A 213 -2.67 -28.63 -0.99
N ASN A 214 -3.07 -27.40 -0.72
CA ASN A 214 -3.86 -26.59 -1.65
C ASN A 214 -3.02 -25.56 -2.42
N ASN A 215 -1.70 -25.56 -2.27
CA ASN A 215 -0.80 -24.61 -2.92
C ASN A 215 -1.10 -23.14 -2.59
N GLU A 216 -1.69 -22.86 -1.41
CA GLU A 216 -1.98 -21.52 -0.95
C GLU A 216 -0.73 -20.81 -0.44
N ASP A 217 -0.75 -19.48 -0.48
CA ASP A 217 0.31 -18.62 0.05
C ASP A 217 -0.21 -17.77 1.21
N LEU A 218 0.69 -17.47 2.13
CA LEU A 218 0.45 -16.50 3.18
C LEU A 218 1.04 -15.16 2.82
N PHE A 219 0.28 -14.11 3.13
CA PHE A 219 0.68 -12.74 2.94
C PHE A 219 0.62 -11.99 4.27
N TYR A 220 1.63 -11.19 4.53
CA TYR A 220 1.49 -10.09 5.48
C TYR A 220 0.71 -8.98 4.81
N MET A 221 -0.36 -8.55 5.46
CA MET A 221 -1.19 -7.43 5.02
C MET A 221 -1.05 -6.29 6.01
N SER A 222 -0.79 -5.10 5.51
CA SER A 222 -0.84 -3.85 6.26
C SER A 222 -1.79 -2.90 5.53
N VAL A 223 -2.70 -2.31 6.26
CA VAL A 223 -3.68 -1.38 5.73
C VAL A 223 -3.44 -0.01 6.37
N PHE A 224 -3.19 0.97 5.52
CA PHE A 224 -3.10 2.37 5.90
C PHE A 224 -4.29 3.12 5.30
N ILE A 225 -4.87 3.99 6.08
CA ILE A 225 -6.01 4.82 5.69
C ILE A 225 -5.56 6.26 5.83
N THR A 226 -5.43 6.94 4.72
CA THR A 226 -5.07 8.37 4.67
C THR A 226 -6.34 9.18 4.54
N ILE A 227 -6.57 10.07 5.48
CA ILE A 227 -7.71 10.98 5.50
C ILE A 227 -7.19 12.36 5.19
N SER A 228 -7.81 13.04 4.23
CA SER A 228 -7.47 14.40 3.84
C SER A 228 -8.64 15.36 4.04
N ALA A 229 -8.34 16.62 4.33
CA ALA A 229 -9.32 17.67 4.50
C ALA A 229 -8.71 19.04 4.18
N ARG A 230 -9.57 20.02 3.90
CA ARG A 230 -9.15 21.42 3.65
C ARG A 230 -8.89 22.19 4.95
N THR A 231 -9.55 21.81 6.04
CA THR A 231 -9.38 22.44 7.35
C THR A 231 -9.06 21.37 8.41
N TYR A 232 -8.48 21.81 9.51
CA TYR A 232 -8.16 20.93 10.63
C TYR A 232 -9.41 20.38 11.32
N GLU A 233 -10.47 21.18 11.44
CA GLU A 233 -11.75 20.78 12.03
C GLU A 233 -12.39 19.67 11.20
N GLU A 234 -12.40 19.81 9.89
CA GLU A 234 -12.90 18.81 8.96
C GLU A 234 -12.09 17.52 9.06
N LEU A 235 -10.76 17.62 9.18
CA LEU A 235 -9.89 16.45 9.37
C LEU A 235 -10.25 15.68 10.64
N LEU A 236 -10.46 16.36 11.75
CA LEU A 236 -10.84 15.75 13.02
C LEU A 236 -12.19 15.05 12.92
N TRP A 237 -13.16 15.68 12.28
CA TRP A 237 -14.48 15.11 12.07
C TRP A 237 -14.42 13.84 11.22
N ARG A 238 -13.77 13.87 10.06
CA ARG A 238 -13.59 12.73 9.17
C ARG A 238 -12.85 11.58 9.86
N ARG A 239 -11.84 11.91 10.65
CA ARG A 239 -11.09 10.91 11.44
C ARG A 239 -11.97 10.23 12.50
N GLY A 240 -12.86 10.97 13.13
CA GLY A 240 -13.87 10.44 14.04
C GLY A 240 -14.77 9.43 13.33
N GLN A 241 -15.36 9.81 12.20
CA GLN A 241 -16.21 8.93 11.39
C GLN A 241 -15.49 7.64 10.97
N MET A 242 -14.23 7.76 10.49
CA MET A 242 -13.46 6.59 10.11
C MET A 242 -13.16 5.68 11.32
N THR A 243 -12.89 6.26 12.48
CA THR A 243 -12.66 5.49 13.71
C THR A 243 -13.90 4.70 14.11
N ASP A 244 -15.08 5.26 13.97
CA ASP A 244 -16.35 4.60 14.28
C ASP A 244 -16.68 3.52 13.26
N LEU A 245 -16.39 3.77 11.97
CA LEU A 245 -16.53 2.77 10.91
C LEU A 245 -15.62 1.54 11.13
N LEU A 246 -14.41 1.75 11.65
CA LEU A 246 -13.46 0.67 11.94
C LEU A 246 -13.81 -0.14 13.19
N LYS A 247 -14.70 0.38 14.07
CA LYS A 247 -15.16 -0.31 15.27
C LYS A 247 -16.45 -1.10 15.06
N SER A 248 -17.19 -0.80 13.95
CA SER A 248 -18.44 -1.47 13.60
C SER A 248 -18.18 -2.83 12.94
#